data_c66e66f56839ed1e3a45f3bf48dc598b
#
_entry.id   c66e66f56839ed1e3a45f3bf48dc598b
#
_cell.length_a   1.000
_cell.length_b   1.000
_cell.length_c   1.000
_cell.angle_alpha   90.00
_cell.angle_beta   90.00
_cell.angle_gamma   90.00
#
_symmetry.space_group_name_H-M   'P 1'
#
loop_
_entity.id
_entity.type
_entity.pdbx_description
1 polymer ?
#
loop_
_entity_poly.entity_id
_entity_poly.type
_entity_poly.pdbx_seq_one_letter_code
_entity_poly.pdbx_strand_id
1 'polypeptide(L)'
;MKRRQFLGGMAVAAGVVACAKQEADCSGDGSPAPQSFSWSMVTSWPPKFPGIGVGAESVGTRIEAASGGRIKIKIYAGGELVPAFEVFDAVSRGTVEMGHGAAYYHKGKVDAAQYFTAIPFGMNNLEMNAWLYKGGGLELWRELYEPFDLVPFPAGNTGTQMGGWFNKEINSVDDLKGLKMRIPGIGGEVLRRAGGTPVTLPGSEIFTALQTGAIDATEWIGPYNDIAFGLNKAAKYYYYPGWHEPGPTLECIVHRQAWESLPADLKAIVELACMSTNVEMPADYAHGNAIALEQLKADTSVELRKFPDDVIDRLRSITRDVVAELSARDPAAARIEKSYYAFLDKSAANQRISEQAYLEAR
;
A
#
# COMPACT_ATOMS: atom_id res chain seq x y z
N MET A 1 21.05 54.99 -62.60
CA MET A 1 22.17 55.88 -62.99
C MET A 1 23.47 55.19 -62.54
N LYS A 2 24.25 54.78 -63.56
CA LYS A 2 25.72 54.86 -63.72
C LYS A 2 26.62 54.34 -62.61
N ARG A 3 27.33 53.21 -62.83
CA ARG A 3 28.74 53.08 -63.36
C ARG A 3 29.76 53.12 -62.26
N ARG A 4 30.86 52.34 -62.12
CA ARG A 4 31.74 51.57 -63.00
C ARG A 4 32.79 50.89 -62.16
N GLN A 5 33.02 49.64 -62.37
CA GLN A 5 34.32 49.00 -62.70
C GLN A 5 35.62 49.68 -62.20
N PHE A 6 36.49 48.91 -61.55
CA PHE A 6 37.87 48.79 -61.98
C PHE A 6 38.50 47.45 -61.64
N LEU A 7 39.14 46.90 -62.56
CA LEU A 7 39.95 45.69 -62.56
C LEU A 7 41.34 45.92 -61.90
N GLY A 8 41.92 44.90 -61.32
CA GLY A 8 43.34 44.86 -60.94
C GLY A 8 43.68 43.44 -60.50
N GLY A 9 44.20 42.67 -61.43
CA GLY A 9 44.67 41.33 -61.15
C GLY A 9 46.11 41.33 -60.60
N MET A 10 46.38 40.30 -59.83
CA MET A 10 47.73 39.74 -59.72
C MET A 10 47.63 38.30 -59.25
N ALA A 11 48.20 37.40 -60.00
CA ALA A 11 48.32 35.99 -59.73
C ALA A 11 49.55 35.76 -58.81
N VAL A 12 49.36 34.93 -57.80
CA VAL A 12 50.51 34.24 -57.16
C VAL A 12 50.02 32.84 -56.65
N ALA A 13 50.70 31.86 -57.21
CA ALA A 13 51.15 30.58 -56.75
C ALA A 13 50.25 29.70 -55.84
N ALA A 14 50.00 28.53 -56.35
CA ALA A 14 49.50 27.37 -55.72
C ALA A 14 50.36 26.89 -54.51
N GLY A 15 49.77 26.78 -53.35
CA GLY A 15 50.20 25.98 -52.22
C GLY A 15 49.13 25.04 -51.82
N VAL A 16 49.16 23.82 -52.30
CA VAL A 16 48.28 22.74 -51.86
C VAL A 16 48.72 22.33 -50.47
N VAL A 17 48.08 22.85 -49.43
CA VAL A 17 48.15 22.26 -48.08
C VAL A 17 47.04 21.25 -47.99
N ALA A 18 47.40 19.96 -48.11
CA ALA A 18 46.55 18.84 -47.78
C ALA A 18 46.24 18.89 -46.27
N CYS A 19 45.10 19.45 -45.89
CA CYS A 19 44.51 19.20 -44.57
C CYS A 19 44.11 17.72 -44.51
N ALA A 20 44.97 16.89 -43.97
CA ALA A 20 44.59 15.58 -43.47
C ALA A 20 43.45 15.82 -42.46
N LYS A 21 42.21 15.43 -42.79
CA LYS A 21 41.15 15.22 -41.82
C LYS A 21 41.68 14.15 -40.85
N GLN A 22 42.13 14.58 -39.73
CA GLN A 22 42.33 13.73 -38.57
C GLN A 22 40.89 13.42 -38.11
N GLU A 23 40.36 12.29 -38.55
CA GLU A 23 39.20 11.68 -37.91
C GLU A 23 39.60 11.48 -36.46
N ALA A 24 39.03 12.32 -35.59
CA ALA A 24 39.08 12.08 -34.17
C ALA A 24 38.31 10.77 -33.96
N ASP A 25 39.08 9.70 -33.85
CA ASP A 25 38.60 8.43 -33.33
C ASP A 25 38.15 8.72 -31.89
N CYS A 26 36.88 9.02 -31.74
CA CYS A 26 36.23 9.01 -30.45
C CYS A 26 36.19 7.52 -30.04
N SER A 27 37.36 7.05 -29.57
CA SER A 27 37.44 5.84 -28.78
C SER A 27 36.42 6.00 -27.67
N GLY A 28 35.25 5.37 -27.87
CA GLY A 28 34.21 5.31 -26.87
C GLY A 28 34.85 4.91 -25.56
N ASP A 29 34.62 5.75 -24.56
CA ASP A 29 34.94 5.43 -23.18
C ASP A 29 34.39 4.03 -22.94
N GLY A 30 35.26 3.04 -22.71
CA GLY A 30 34.91 1.64 -22.56
C GLY A 30 34.19 1.32 -21.25
N SER A 31 33.40 2.27 -20.76
CA SER A 31 32.47 2.04 -19.64
C SER A 31 31.44 0.99 -20.07
N PRO A 32 31.33 -0.13 -19.36
CA PRO A 32 30.31 -1.13 -19.68
C PRO A 32 28.94 -0.45 -19.72
N ALA A 33 28.11 -0.83 -20.70
CA ALA A 33 26.76 -0.32 -20.81
C ALA A 33 26.05 -0.44 -19.45
N PRO A 34 25.32 0.58 -19.01
CA PRO A 34 24.66 0.53 -17.71
C PRO A 34 23.74 -0.68 -17.62
N GLN A 35 23.89 -1.48 -16.56
CA GLN A 35 23.10 -2.68 -16.32
C GLN A 35 21.62 -2.34 -16.28
N SER A 36 20.80 -3.10 -17.02
CA SER A 36 19.35 -2.93 -17.09
C SER A 36 18.59 -4.19 -16.64
N PHE A 37 17.41 -4.00 -16.10
CA PHE A 37 16.56 -5.03 -15.52
C PHE A 37 15.15 -4.92 -16.08
N SER A 38 14.50 -6.07 -16.32
CA SER A 38 13.11 -6.14 -16.70
C SER A 38 12.38 -6.98 -15.66
N TRP A 39 11.50 -6.34 -14.90
CA TRP A 39 10.76 -6.94 -13.80
C TRP A 39 9.28 -7.03 -14.10
N SER A 40 8.61 -7.99 -13.50
CA SER A 40 7.17 -8.10 -13.40
C SER A 40 6.73 -7.81 -11.97
N MET A 41 5.69 -6.99 -11.80
CA MET A 41 5.04 -6.74 -10.53
C MET A 41 3.59 -7.21 -10.57
N VAL A 42 3.20 -8.06 -9.63
CA VAL A 42 1.79 -8.46 -9.44
C VAL A 42 1.19 -7.71 -8.26
N THR A 43 -0.11 -7.40 -8.32
CA THR A 43 -0.79 -6.67 -7.24
C THR A 43 -2.03 -7.41 -6.76
N SER A 44 -2.48 -7.11 -5.53
CA SER A 44 -3.75 -7.60 -5.00
C SER A 44 -4.95 -6.73 -5.40
N TRP A 45 -4.74 -5.67 -6.20
CA TRP A 45 -5.71 -4.60 -6.44
C TRP A 45 -6.30 -4.64 -7.84
N PRO A 46 -7.56 -4.18 -8.03
CA PRO A 46 -8.10 -3.94 -9.36
C PRO A 46 -7.26 -2.89 -10.11
N PRO A 47 -7.22 -2.96 -11.45
CA PRO A 47 -6.41 -2.04 -12.26
C PRO A 47 -6.90 -0.59 -12.09
N LYS A 48 -5.97 0.35 -11.93
CA LYS A 48 -6.26 1.80 -11.80
C LYS A 48 -7.26 2.14 -10.68
N PHE A 49 -7.41 1.24 -9.71
CA PHE A 49 -8.31 1.51 -8.59
C PHE A 49 -7.78 2.67 -7.76
N PRO A 50 -8.64 3.65 -7.40
CA PRO A 50 -8.20 4.83 -6.65
C PRO A 50 -7.41 4.47 -5.39
N GLY A 51 -6.42 5.27 -5.04
CA GLY A 51 -5.55 5.03 -3.89
C GLY A 51 -4.66 3.81 -4.08
N ILE A 52 -5.13 2.62 -3.68
CA ILE A 52 -4.29 1.41 -3.61
C ILE A 52 -3.80 0.88 -4.97
N GLY A 53 -4.66 0.86 -6.00
CA GLY A 53 -4.27 0.41 -7.34
C GLY A 53 -3.33 1.40 -8.01
N VAL A 54 -3.71 2.67 -8.04
CA VAL A 54 -2.88 3.77 -8.58
C VAL A 54 -1.58 3.89 -7.80
N GLY A 55 -1.62 3.72 -6.47
CA GLY A 55 -0.42 3.72 -5.62
C GLY A 55 0.56 2.61 -5.99
N ALA A 56 0.07 1.37 -6.15
CA ALA A 56 0.89 0.26 -6.60
C ALA A 56 1.52 0.54 -7.98
N GLU A 57 0.73 1.05 -8.95
CA GLU A 57 1.22 1.44 -10.27
C GLU A 57 2.28 2.55 -10.17
N SER A 58 2.12 3.49 -9.23
CA SER A 58 3.05 4.60 -9.04
C SER A 58 4.44 4.15 -8.55
N VAL A 59 4.52 3.08 -7.75
CA VAL A 59 5.81 2.50 -7.35
C VAL A 59 6.62 2.11 -8.58
N GLY A 60 6.03 1.32 -9.49
CA GLY A 60 6.71 0.90 -10.71
C GLY A 60 7.08 2.07 -11.63
N THR A 61 6.16 2.99 -11.84
CA THR A 61 6.38 4.18 -12.69
C THR A 61 7.51 5.06 -12.14
N ARG A 62 7.59 5.24 -10.83
CA ARG A 62 8.67 6.02 -10.17
C ARG A 62 10.01 5.33 -10.29
N ILE A 63 10.04 4.01 -10.08
CA ILE A 63 11.28 3.24 -10.26
C ILE A 63 11.79 3.37 -11.69
N GLU A 64 10.92 3.22 -12.68
CA GLU A 64 11.30 3.33 -14.09
C GLU A 64 11.83 4.72 -14.42
N ALA A 65 11.09 5.76 -14.03
CA ALA A 65 11.49 7.16 -14.27
C ALA A 65 12.80 7.53 -13.56
N ALA A 66 12.93 7.23 -12.27
CA ALA A 66 14.11 7.59 -11.48
C ALA A 66 15.36 6.80 -11.87
N SER A 67 15.19 5.56 -12.37
CA SER A 67 16.32 4.74 -12.86
C SER A 67 16.76 5.13 -14.28
N GLY A 68 16.07 6.08 -14.93
CA GLY A 68 16.32 6.41 -16.35
C GLY A 68 16.00 5.24 -17.27
N GLY A 69 15.02 4.39 -16.92
CA GLY A 69 14.63 3.21 -17.65
C GLY A 69 15.56 1.99 -17.48
N ARG A 70 16.50 2.06 -16.53
CA ARG A 70 17.38 0.89 -16.23
C ARG A 70 16.62 -0.24 -15.52
N ILE A 71 15.54 0.06 -14.79
CA ILE A 71 14.57 -0.94 -14.33
C ILE A 71 13.28 -0.65 -15.05
N LYS A 72 12.82 -1.61 -15.85
CA LYS A 72 11.49 -1.58 -16.50
C LYS A 72 10.58 -2.53 -15.75
N ILE A 73 9.37 -2.07 -15.40
CA ILE A 73 8.44 -2.86 -14.59
C ILE A 73 7.11 -3.03 -15.34
N LYS A 74 6.78 -4.27 -15.68
CA LYS A 74 5.45 -4.60 -16.18
C LYS A 74 4.54 -4.95 -15.01
N ILE A 75 3.46 -4.18 -14.84
CA ILE A 75 2.54 -4.30 -13.71
C ILE A 75 1.31 -5.09 -14.14
N TYR A 76 0.88 -6.02 -13.29
CA TYR A 76 -0.29 -6.85 -13.47
C TYR A 76 -1.26 -6.65 -12.30
N ALA A 77 -2.49 -6.33 -12.60
CA ALA A 77 -3.54 -6.17 -11.60
C ALA A 77 -3.92 -7.50 -10.95
N GLY A 78 -4.63 -7.42 -9.84
CA GLY A 78 -5.12 -8.61 -9.13
C GLY A 78 -6.01 -9.48 -10.00
N GLY A 79 -5.65 -10.75 -10.14
CA GLY A 79 -6.33 -11.71 -10.99
C GLY A 79 -5.88 -11.74 -12.46
N GLU A 80 -4.97 -10.84 -12.88
CA GLU A 80 -4.51 -10.79 -14.28
C GLU A 80 -3.43 -11.86 -14.57
N LEU A 81 -2.42 -11.97 -13.73
CA LEU A 81 -1.34 -12.96 -13.86
C LEU A 81 -1.46 -14.06 -12.80
N VAL A 82 -1.76 -13.67 -11.58
CA VAL A 82 -2.01 -14.57 -10.44
C VAL A 82 -3.27 -14.12 -9.69
N PRO A 83 -3.96 -15.01 -8.95
CA PRO A 83 -5.04 -14.61 -8.07
C PRO A 83 -4.60 -13.52 -7.08
N ALA A 84 -5.52 -12.61 -6.70
CA ALA A 84 -5.20 -11.43 -5.89
C ALA A 84 -4.51 -11.73 -4.54
N PHE A 85 -4.76 -12.90 -3.95
CA PHE A 85 -4.15 -13.33 -2.69
C PHE A 85 -2.91 -14.22 -2.86
N GLU A 86 -2.47 -14.49 -4.09
CA GLU A 86 -1.28 -15.29 -4.39
C GLU A 86 -0.01 -14.45 -4.67
N VAL A 87 -0.09 -13.12 -4.45
CA VAL A 87 1.02 -12.19 -4.69
C VAL A 87 2.27 -12.62 -3.91
N PHE A 88 2.13 -12.91 -2.61
CA PHE A 88 3.22 -13.36 -1.75
C PHE A 88 3.91 -14.62 -2.31
N ASP A 89 3.13 -15.62 -2.68
CA ASP A 89 3.65 -16.89 -3.19
C ASP A 89 4.35 -16.73 -4.54
N ALA A 90 3.80 -15.90 -5.42
CA ALA A 90 4.37 -15.65 -6.73
C ALA A 90 5.77 -15.01 -6.62
N VAL A 91 5.92 -14.03 -5.71
CA VAL A 91 7.21 -13.36 -5.47
C VAL A 91 8.16 -14.28 -4.70
N SER A 92 7.70 -14.95 -3.63
CA SER A 92 8.53 -15.86 -2.82
C SER A 92 9.13 -17.01 -3.65
N ARG A 93 8.40 -17.51 -4.66
CA ARG A 93 8.92 -18.53 -5.58
C ARG A 93 9.78 -17.98 -6.71
N GLY A 94 9.98 -16.67 -6.79
CA GLY A 94 10.70 -16.03 -7.89
C GLY A 94 9.99 -16.14 -9.25
N THR A 95 8.65 -16.39 -9.26
CA THR A 95 7.87 -16.39 -10.50
C THR A 95 7.78 -14.97 -11.09
N VAL A 96 7.77 -13.97 -10.23
CA VAL A 96 7.86 -12.55 -10.54
C VAL A 96 8.83 -11.90 -9.55
N GLU A 97 9.42 -10.79 -9.95
CA GLU A 97 10.43 -10.11 -9.13
C GLU A 97 9.80 -9.26 -8.01
N MET A 98 8.56 -8.79 -8.18
CA MET A 98 7.97 -7.79 -7.31
C MET A 98 6.47 -8.03 -7.10
N GLY A 99 5.98 -7.62 -5.93
CA GLY A 99 4.55 -7.68 -5.62
C GLY A 99 4.09 -6.50 -4.77
N HIS A 100 2.80 -6.17 -4.83
CA HIS A 100 2.19 -5.15 -3.98
C HIS A 100 0.86 -5.65 -3.42
N GLY A 101 0.72 -5.60 -2.09
CA GLY A 101 -0.43 -6.17 -1.40
C GLY A 101 -0.55 -5.68 0.04
N ALA A 102 -1.14 -6.54 0.87
CA ALA A 102 -1.25 -6.31 2.31
C ALA A 102 -0.82 -7.57 3.08
N ALA A 103 0.08 -7.40 4.04
CA ALA A 103 0.74 -8.51 4.73
C ALA A 103 -0.24 -9.44 5.48
N TYR A 104 -1.41 -8.98 5.88
CA TYR A 104 -2.42 -9.82 6.54
C TYR A 104 -3.07 -10.85 5.60
N TYR A 105 -2.98 -10.70 4.27
CA TYR A 105 -3.50 -11.70 3.32
C TYR A 105 -2.75 -13.01 3.40
N HIS A 106 -1.57 -13.00 3.99
CA HIS A 106 -0.70 -14.17 4.14
C HIS A 106 -0.87 -14.90 5.48
N LYS A 107 -1.89 -14.52 6.29
CA LYS A 107 -2.20 -15.25 7.51
C LYS A 107 -2.43 -16.73 7.18
N GLY A 108 -1.94 -17.61 8.04
CA GLY A 108 -1.93 -19.05 7.78
C GLY A 108 -0.63 -19.57 7.12
N LYS A 109 0.19 -18.66 6.57
CA LYS A 109 1.58 -18.93 6.17
C LYS A 109 2.55 -18.20 7.09
N VAL A 110 2.27 -16.92 7.36
CA VAL A 110 3.08 -16.03 8.19
C VAL A 110 2.13 -15.24 9.10
N ASP A 111 1.65 -15.88 10.18
CA ASP A 111 0.64 -15.28 11.06
C ASP A 111 1.08 -13.93 11.64
N ALA A 112 2.36 -13.78 11.97
CA ALA A 112 2.94 -12.54 12.48
C ALA A 112 2.98 -11.39 11.48
N ALA A 113 2.83 -11.65 10.17
CA ALA A 113 2.85 -10.60 9.15
C ALA A 113 1.71 -9.58 9.32
N GLN A 114 0.60 -9.98 9.94
CA GLN A 114 -0.56 -9.11 10.17
C GLN A 114 -0.21 -7.83 10.96
N TYR A 115 0.81 -7.88 11.84
CA TYR A 115 1.27 -6.70 12.59
C TYR A 115 1.76 -5.56 11.67
N PHE A 116 2.27 -5.89 10.50
CA PHE A 116 2.80 -4.91 9.55
C PHE A 116 1.74 -4.31 8.63
N THR A 117 0.53 -4.84 8.64
CA THR A 117 -0.61 -4.16 8.01
C THR A 117 -1.40 -3.39 9.06
N ALA A 118 -2.16 -4.05 9.92
CA ALA A 118 -2.96 -3.40 10.93
C ALA A 118 -3.30 -4.35 12.09
N ILE A 119 -3.31 -3.79 13.29
CA ILE A 119 -3.91 -4.41 14.48
C ILE A 119 -5.16 -3.61 14.84
N PRO A 120 -6.31 -4.24 15.07
CA PRO A 120 -7.49 -3.53 15.54
C PRO A 120 -7.20 -2.70 16.79
N PHE A 121 -7.67 -1.45 16.82
CA PHE A 121 -7.36 -0.46 17.88
C PHE A 121 -5.87 -0.13 18.05
N GLY A 122 -5.05 -0.46 17.06
CA GLY A 122 -3.60 -0.25 17.07
C GLY A 122 -3.18 1.11 16.54
N MET A 123 -1.98 1.15 15.93
CA MET A 123 -1.35 2.36 15.43
C MET A 123 -2.09 2.94 14.23
N ASN A 124 -2.23 4.27 14.21
CA ASN A 124 -2.65 5.01 13.01
C ASN A 124 -1.50 5.11 11.99
N ASN A 125 -1.76 5.74 10.83
CA ASN A 125 -0.77 5.89 9.77
C ASN A 125 0.56 6.54 10.24
N LEU A 126 0.50 7.63 10.99
CA LEU A 126 1.70 8.32 11.46
C LEU A 126 2.49 7.44 12.43
N GLU A 127 1.81 6.79 13.34
CA GLU A 127 2.40 5.88 14.32
C GLU A 127 3.03 4.66 13.65
N MET A 128 2.34 4.04 12.67
CA MET A 128 2.87 2.92 11.89
C MET A 128 4.16 3.32 11.16
N ASN A 129 4.17 4.47 10.50
CA ASN A 129 5.37 4.97 9.83
C ASN A 129 6.51 5.27 10.80
N ALA A 130 6.20 5.85 11.96
CA ALA A 130 7.20 6.12 12.98
C ALA A 130 7.81 4.82 13.56
N TRP A 131 6.98 3.81 13.82
CA TRP A 131 7.43 2.51 14.26
C TRP A 131 8.27 1.79 13.20
N LEU A 132 7.78 1.75 11.96
CA LEU A 132 8.47 1.06 10.88
C LEU A 132 9.84 1.71 10.57
N TYR A 133 9.90 3.02 10.39
CA TYR A 133 11.14 3.68 9.96
C TYR A 133 12.09 4.07 11.11
N LYS A 134 11.61 4.16 12.36
CA LYS A 134 12.41 4.63 13.51
C LYS A 134 12.32 3.75 14.74
N GLY A 135 11.26 2.94 14.86
CA GLY A 135 11.00 2.10 16.02
C GLY A 135 11.49 0.66 15.92
N GLY A 136 12.17 0.30 14.82
CA GLY A 136 12.69 -1.06 14.58
C GLY A 136 11.68 -2.02 13.94
N GLY A 137 10.50 -1.51 13.53
CA GLY A 137 9.47 -2.36 12.92
C GLY A 137 9.87 -2.91 11.56
N LEU A 138 10.57 -2.13 10.73
CA LEU A 138 11.00 -2.56 9.42
C LEU A 138 12.06 -3.66 9.47
N GLU A 139 12.97 -3.60 10.43
CA GLU A 139 13.96 -4.64 10.67
C GLU A 139 13.29 -5.96 11.08
N LEU A 140 12.31 -5.90 11.98
CA LEU A 140 11.50 -7.07 12.37
C LEU A 140 10.71 -7.65 11.20
N TRP A 141 10.21 -6.81 10.31
CA TRP A 141 9.52 -7.27 9.11
C TRP A 141 10.46 -7.97 8.13
N ARG A 142 11.63 -7.39 7.90
CA ARG A 142 12.67 -7.99 7.06
C ARG A 142 13.14 -9.34 7.59
N GLU A 143 13.35 -9.46 8.90
CA GLU A 143 13.69 -10.74 9.54
C GLU A 143 12.56 -11.77 9.39
N LEU A 144 11.30 -11.37 9.58
CA LEU A 144 10.15 -12.27 9.43
C LEU A 144 10.02 -12.82 8.02
N TYR A 145 10.38 -12.02 6.99
CA TYR A 145 10.25 -12.40 5.58
C TYR A 145 11.51 -13.06 4.99
N GLU A 146 12.61 -13.08 5.72
CA GLU A 146 13.86 -13.69 5.26
C GLU A 146 13.71 -15.18 4.85
N PRO A 147 13.00 -16.04 5.61
CA PRO A 147 12.83 -17.45 5.26
C PRO A 147 12.00 -17.69 3.99
N PHE A 148 11.35 -16.65 3.46
CA PHE A 148 10.52 -16.69 2.26
C PHE A 148 11.20 -16.07 1.04
N ASP A 149 12.50 -15.72 1.14
CA ASP A 149 13.27 -15.04 0.10
C ASP A 149 12.64 -13.71 -0.35
N LEU A 150 12.06 -12.97 0.60
CA LEU A 150 11.40 -11.69 0.36
C LEU A 150 12.09 -10.53 1.09
N VAL A 151 12.07 -9.37 0.43
CA VAL A 151 12.49 -8.08 1.01
C VAL A 151 11.28 -7.14 1.00
N PRO A 152 10.67 -6.86 2.17
CA PRO A 152 9.50 -5.98 2.27
C PRO A 152 9.87 -4.51 2.38
N PHE A 153 8.98 -3.66 1.85
CA PHE A 153 9.02 -2.20 1.96
C PHE A 153 7.61 -1.66 2.25
N PRO A 154 7.44 -0.71 3.19
CA PRO A 154 6.21 0.05 3.28
C PRO A 154 6.00 0.83 1.98
N ALA A 155 4.86 0.64 1.32
CA ALA A 155 4.61 1.22 0.00
C ALA A 155 3.17 1.74 -0.16
N GLY A 156 2.58 2.18 0.92
CA GLY A 156 1.26 2.80 0.98
C GLY A 156 0.65 2.66 2.35
N ASN A 157 -0.33 3.50 2.64
CA ASN A 157 -1.17 3.43 3.82
C ASN A 157 -2.51 4.09 3.50
N THR A 158 -3.61 3.51 3.94
CA THR A 158 -4.96 4.03 3.63
C THR A 158 -5.43 5.10 4.61
N GLY A 159 -4.68 5.35 5.67
CA GLY A 159 -5.15 6.12 6.82
C GLY A 159 -6.17 5.35 7.65
N THR A 160 -6.82 6.03 8.58
CA THR A 160 -7.88 5.43 9.41
C THR A 160 -9.11 5.14 8.56
N GLN A 161 -9.53 3.89 8.58
CA GLN A 161 -10.66 3.43 7.77
C GLN A 161 -12.02 3.71 8.42
N MET A 162 -13.08 3.47 7.65
CA MET A 162 -14.46 3.40 8.15
C MET A 162 -14.80 2.00 8.65
N GLY A 163 -15.82 1.90 9.50
CA GLY A 163 -16.24 0.62 10.10
C GLY A 163 -16.91 -0.34 9.12
N GLY A 164 -17.36 0.18 7.97
CA GLY A 164 -17.88 -0.60 6.88
C GLY A 164 -19.36 -0.38 6.56
N TRP A 165 -19.85 -1.12 5.57
CA TRP A 165 -21.19 -1.09 5.01
C TRP A 165 -22.01 -2.29 5.48
N PHE A 166 -23.24 -2.04 5.90
CA PHE A 166 -24.09 -3.04 6.52
C PHE A 166 -25.51 -2.99 5.91
N ASN A 167 -26.07 -4.17 5.64
CA ASN A 167 -27.47 -4.34 5.25
C ASN A 167 -28.41 -4.42 6.46
N LYS A 168 -27.86 -4.51 7.67
CA LYS A 168 -28.58 -4.56 8.95
C LYS A 168 -28.03 -3.50 9.89
N GLU A 169 -28.87 -2.99 10.79
CA GLU A 169 -28.42 -2.11 11.86
C GLU A 169 -27.66 -2.89 12.93
N ILE A 170 -26.64 -2.25 13.49
CA ILE A 170 -25.88 -2.73 14.64
C ILE A 170 -26.17 -1.78 15.80
N ASN A 171 -27.04 -2.18 16.67
CA ASN A 171 -27.48 -1.42 17.85
C ASN A 171 -26.90 -1.97 19.16
N SER A 172 -26.35 -3.18 19.13
CA SER A 172 -25.80 -3.88 20.30
C SER A 172 -24.78 -4.96 19.88
N VAL A 173 -24.07 -5.52 20.86
CA VAL A 173 -23.17 -6.66 20.64
C VAL A 173 -23.92 -7.89 20.10
N ASP A 174 -25.19 -8.05 20.44
CA ASP A 174 -25.97 -9.20 19.97
C ASP A 174 -26.24 -9.18 18.47
N ASP A 175 -26.24 -8.01 17.83
CA ASP A 175 -26.41 -7.85 16.38
C ASP A 175 -25.20 -8.34 15.57
N LEU A 176 -24.07 -8.57 16.23
CA LEU A 176 -22.90 -9.20 15.62
C LEU A 176 -23.06 -10.72 15.47
N LYS A 177 -23.98 -11.35 16.21
CA LYS A 177 -24.17 -12.81 16.17
C LYS A 177 -24.73 -13.25 14.81
N GLY A 178 -24.00 -14.15 14.16
CA GLY A 178 -24.35 -14.67 12.85
C GLY A 178 -24.16 -13.69 11.69
N LEU A 179 -23.66 -12.47 11.94
CA LEU A 179 -23.35 -11.49 10.91
C LEU A 179 -22.29 -12.04 9.95
N LYS A 180 -22.65 -12.24 8.70
CA LYS A 180 -21.70 -12.62 7.65
C LYS A 180 -21.03 -11.34 7.11
N MET A 181 -19.79 -11.12 7.47
CA MET A 181 -19.08 -9.91 7.07
C MET A 181 -17.75 -10.24 6.38
N ARG A 182 -17.51 -9.60 5.25
CA ARG A 182 -16.18 -9.59 4.66
C ARG A 182 -15.30 -8.70 5.52
N ILE A 183 -14.31 -9.32 6.15
CA ILE A 183 -13.31 -8.65 6.98
C ILE A 183 -12.05 -9.53 7.09
N PRO A 184 -10.89 -9.08 6.59
CA PRO A 184 -9.64 -9.84 6.63
C PRO A 184 -8.90 -9.72 7.96
N GLY A 185 -7.75 -10.36 8.05
CA GLY A 185 -6.79 -10.17 9.10
C GLY A 185 -7.28 -10.54 10.51
N ILE A 186 -6.74 -9.87 11.50
CA ILE A 186 -7.11 -10.02 12.92
C ILE A 186 -8.54 -9.55 13.16
N GLY A 187 -9.01 -8.52 12.43
CA GLY A 187 -10.40 -8.05 12.51
C GLY A 187 -11.42 -9.17 12.27
N GLY A 188 -11.15 -10.05 11.31
CA GLY A 188 -11.99 -11.23 11.07
C GLY A 188 -12.03 -12.19 12.25
N GLU A 189 -10.91 -12.46 12.91
CA GLU A 189 -10.88 -13.32 14.10
C GLU A 189 -11.61 -12.66 15.29
N VAL A 190 -11.48 -11.35 15.45
CA VAL A 190 -12.23 -10.58 16.47
C VAL A 190 -13.72 -10.67 16.23
N LEU A 191 -14.19 -10.47 14.99
CA LEU A 191 -15.59 -10.62 14.62
C LEU A 191 -16.10 -12.05 14.90
N ARG A 192 -15.32 -13.08 14.55
CA ARG A 192 -15.67 -14.48 14.81
C ARG A 192 -15.92 -14.73 16.30
N ARG A 193 -15.08 -14.20 17.17
CA ARG A 193 -15.24 -14.33 18.63
C ARG A 193 -16.37 -13.49 19.20
N ALA A 194 -16.76 -12.43 18.49
CA ALA A 194 -17.96 -11.67 18.83
C ALA A 194 -19.25 -12.37 18.37
N GLY A 195 -19.14 -13.53 17.70
CA GLY A 195 -20.26 -14.35 17.24
C GLY A 195 -20.60 -14.20 15.75
N GLY A 196 -19.86 -13.38 15.01
CA GLY A 196 -20.05 -13.20 13.57
C GLY A 196 -19.37 -14.29 12.74
N THR A 197 -19.57 -14.24 11.44
CA THR A 197 -19.01 -15.15 10.43
C THR A 197 -18.17 -14.35 9.45
N PRO A 198 -16.84 -14.22 9.70
CA PRO A 198 -15.95 -13.50 8.78
C PRO A 198 -15.76 -14.28 7.48
N VAL A 199 -15.71 -13.54 6.37
CA VAL A 199 -15.41 -14.05 5.03
C VAL A 199 -14.26 -13.25 4.47
N THR A 200 -13.35 -13.88 3.74
CA THR A 200 -12.26 -13.19 3.03
C THR A 200 -12.52 -13.28 1.52
N LEU A 201 -12.74 -12.13 0.89
CA LEU A 201 -12.96 -11.97 -0.54
C LEU A 201 -12.03 -10.89 -1.10
N PRO A 202 -11.50 -11.06 -2.31
CA PRO A 202 -10.78 -9.99 -3.00
C PRO A 202 -11.72 -8.82 -3.31
N GLY A 203 -11.16 -7.61 -3.44
CA GLY A 203 -11.95 -6.39 -3.65
C GLY A 203 -12.92 -6.47 -4.81
N SER A 204 -12.53 -7.10 -5.92
CA SER A 204 -13.37 -7.27 -7.11
C SER A 204 -14.67 -8.06 -6.90
N GLU A 205 -14.79 -8.83 -5.82
CA GLU A 205 -15.95 -9.67 -5.53
C GLU A 205 -16.90 -9.07 -4.50
N ILE A 206 -16.46 -8.04 -3.77
CA ILE A 206 -17.17 -7.51 -2.60
C ILE A 206 -18.54 -6.93 -2.97
N PHE A 207 -18.60 -6.07 -4.01
CA PHE A 207 -19.85 -5.43 -4.41
C PHE A 207 -20.95 -6.46 -4.71
N THR A 208 -20.62 -7.47 -5.53
CA THR A 208 -21.57 -8.53 -5.89
C THR A 208 -22.00 -9.34 -4.68
N ALA A 209 -21.06 -9.70 -3.80
CA ALA A 209 -21.38 -10.48 -2.60
C ALA A 209 -22.32 -9.72 -1.65
N LEU A 210 -22.10 -8.40 -1.45
CA LEU A 210 -22.94 -7.54 -0.62
C LEU A 210 -24.30 -7.31 -1.25
N GLN A 211 -24.36 -7.02 -2.56
CA GLN A 211 -25.59 -6.75 -3.30
C GLN A 211 -26.51 -7.97 -3.35
N THR A 212 -25.96 -9.17 -3.50
CA THR A 212 -26.74 -10.42 -3.56
C THR A 212 -27.12 -10.96 -2.19
N GLY A 213 -26.60 -10.38 -1.09
CA GLY A 213 -26.82 -10.87 0.27
C GLY A 213 -26.03 -12.15 0.60
N ALA A 214 -25.01 -12.51 -0.21
CA ALA A 214 -24.06 -13.57 0.14
C ALA A 214 -23.28 -13.22 1.41
N ILE A 215 -23.05 -11.91 1.64
CA ILE A 215 -22.58 -11.31 2.89
C ILE A 215 -23.58 -10.24 3.36
N ASP A 216 -23.71 -10.05 4.68
CA ASP A 216 -24.56 -9.04 5.31
C ASP A 216 -23.84 -7.68 5.42
N ALA A 217 -22.51 -7.71 5.47
CA ALA A 217 -21.67 -6.53 5.67
C ALA A 217 -20.29 -6.70 5.05
N THR A 218 -19.63 -5.58 4.82
CA THR A 218 -18.22 -5.51 4.41
C THR A 218 -17.56 -4.28 4.99
N GLU A 219 -16.30 -4.37 5.34
CA GLU A 219 -15.41 -3.23 5.35
C GLU A 219 -14.67 -3.15 4.01
N TRP A 220 -14.10 -1.99 3.70
CA TRP A 220 -13.12 -1.85 2.65
C TRP A 220 -12.06 -0.82 3.04
N ILE A 221 -12.30 0.49 2.82
CA ILE A 221 -11.35 1.52 3.24
C ILE A 221 -12.08 2.74 3.79
N GLY A 222 -12.79 3.47 2.94
CA GLY A 222 -13.43 4.72 3.31
C GLY A 222 -14.19 5.34 2.15
N PRO A 223 -14.82 6.52 2.34
CA PRO A 223 -15.74 7.11 1.38
C PRO A 223 -15.24 7.11 -0.07
N TYR A 224 -13.97 7.46 -0.29
CA TYR A 224 -13.36 7.56 -1.61
C TYR A 224 -13.37 6.22 -2.37
N ASN A 225 -12.88 5.18 -1.74
CA ASN A 225 -12.81 3.85 -2.34
C ASN A 225 -14.16 3.13 -2.35
N ASP A 226 -14.96 3.34 -1.32
CA ASP A 226 -16.23 2.64 -1.13
C ASP A 226 -17.25 3.10 -2.18
N ILE A 227 -17.27 4.39 -2.53
CA ILE A 227 -18.04 4.91 -3.68
C ILE A 227 -17.50 4.35 -5.00
N ALA A 228 -16.19 4.25 -5.17
CA ALA A 228 -15.60 3.71 -6.39
C ALA A 228 -16.00 2.24 -6.63
N PHE A 229 -16.21 1.46 -5.58
CA PHE A 229 -16.81 0.12 -5.65
C PHE A 229 -18.34 0.13 -5.75
N GLY A 230 -18.99 1.26 -5.52
CA GLY A 230 -20.45 1.37 -5.50
C GLY A 230 -21.10 0.78 -4.25
N LEU A 231 -20.37 0.63 -3.13
CA LEU A 231 -20.89 0.01 -1.91
C LEU A 231 -22.10 0.75 -1.35
N ASN A 232 -22.18 2.08 -1.56
CA ASN A 232 -23.33 2.90 -1.24
C ASN A 232 -24.63 2.51 -1.99
N LYS A 233 -24.51 1.72 -3.07
CA LYS A 233 -25.65 1.19 -3.82
C LYS A 233 -26.03 -0.23 -3.39
N ALA A 234 -25.17 -0.89 -2.63
CA ALA A 234 -25.34 -2.27 -2.19
C ALA A 234 -25.77 -2.39 -0.73
N ALA A 235 -25.49 -1.39 0.12
CA ALA A 235 -25.89 -1.37 1.52
C ALA A 235 -26.26 0.06 1.97
N LYS A 236 -27.08 0.13 3.02
CA LYS A 236 -27.67 1.37 3.51
C LYS A 236 -26.86 2.01 4.65
N TYR A 237 -26.39 1.21 5.60
CA TYR A 237 -25.81 1.69 6.83
C TYR A 237 -24.27 1.76 6.70
N TYR A 238 -23.70 2.94 6.90
CA TYR A 238 -22.26 3.16 6.83
C TYR A 238 -21.73 3.53 8.21
N TYR A 239 -20.98 2.60 8.80
CA TYR A 239 -20.55 2.71 10.19
C TYR A 239 -19.14 3.31 10.35
N TYR A 240 -18.94 4.00 11.49
CA TYR A 240 -17.66 4.48 11.98
C TYR A 240 -17.55 4.29 13.51
N PRO A 241 -16.33 4.31 14.10
CA PRO A 241 -15.01 4.32 13.46
C PRO A 241 -14.61 2.96 12.88
N GLY A 242 -13.57 2.98 12.01
CA GLY A 242 -12.93 1.77 11.51
C GLY A 242 -11.99 1.16 12.54
N TRP A 243 -12.57 0.52 13.53
CA TRP A 243 -11.89 -0.07 14.68
C TRP A 243 -10.83 -1.13 14.31
N HIS A 244 -10.99 -1.79 13.18
CA HIS A 244 -10.20 -2.92 12.71
C HIS A 244 -8.90 -2.48 12.01
N GLU A 245 -8.91 -1.33 11.33
CA GLU A 245 -7.78 -0.83 10.53
C GLU A 245 -7.55 0.67 10.72
N PRO A 246 -6.90 1.06 11.84
CA PRO A 246 -6.66 2.47 12.14
C PRO A 246 -5.57 3.12 11.27
N GLY A 247 -4.69 2.31 10.64
CA GLY A 247 -3.63 2.79 9.78
C GLY A 247 -2.93 1.67 9.02
N PRO A 248 -3.65 0.93 8.15
CA PRO A 248 -3.10 -0.22 7.48
C PRO A 248 -1.99 0.17 6.50
N THR A 249 -0.79 -0.34 6.74
CA THR A 249 0.34 -0.22 5.83
C THR A 249 0.24 -1.27 4.74
N LEU A 250 0.46 -0.86 3.51
CA LEU A 250 0.55 -1.74 2.35
C LEU A 250 2.01 -2.05 2.05
N GLU A 251 2.25 -3.26 1.58
CA GLU A 251 3.58 -3.74 1.28
C GLU A 251 3.90 -3.71 -0.20
N CYS A 252 5.14 -3.37 -0.51
CA CYS A 252 5.82 -3.80 -1.70
C CYS A 252 6.85 -4.86 -1.31
N ILE A 253 6.79 -6.03 -1.90
CA ILE A 253 7.74 -7.12 -1.67
C ILE A 253 8.56 -7.37 -2.93
N VAL A 254 9.85 -7.60 -2.75
CA VAL A 254 10.79 -7.92 -3.84
C VAL A 254 11.44 -9.27 -3.54
N HIS A 255 11.52 -10.14 -4.55
CA HIS A 255 12.27 -11.40 -4.44
C HIS A 255 13.73 -11.13 -4.11
N ARG A 256 14.28 -11.81 -3.11
CA ARG A 256 15.63 -11.55 -2.58
C ARG A 256 16.70 -11.60 -3.67
N GLN A 257 16.69 -12.60 -4.54
CA GLN A 257 17.70 -12.69 -5.61
C GLN A 257 17.60 -11.51 -6.60
N ALA A 258 16.38 -11.08 -6.95
CA ALA A 258 16.18 -9.89 -7.79
C ALA A 258 16.70 -8.63 -7.09
N TRP A 259 16.41 -8.47 -5.79
CA TRP A 259 16.93 -7.38 -4.98
C TRP A 259 18.46 -7.37 -4.89
N GLU A 260 19.08 -8.51 -4.61
CA GLU A 260 20.51 -8.62 -4.46
C GLU A 260 21.28 -8.36 -5.76
N SER A 261 20.67 -8.65 -6.91
CA SER A 261 21.26 -8.39 -8.23
C SER A 261 21.37 -6.90 -8.58
N LEU A 262 20.61 -6.03 -7.88
CA LEU A 262 20.65 -4.59 -8.14
C LEU A 262 21.91 -3.94 -7.58
N PRO A 263 22.55 -3.03 -8.32
CA PRO A 263 23.56 -2.14 -7.78
C PRO A 263 22.96 -1.17 -6.76
N ALA A 264 23.82 -0.60 -5.91
CA ALA A 264 23.40 0.20 -4.75
C ALA A 264 22.50 1.41 -5.11
N ASP A 265 22.77 2.06 -6.23
CA ASP A 265 21.98 3.20 -6.71
C ASP A 265 20.56 2.79 -7.11
N LEU A 266 20.39 1.63 -7.75
CA LEU A 266 19.06 1.11 -8.11
C LEU A 266 18.30 0.60 -6.88
N LYS A 267 18.97 0.01 -5.89
CA LYS A 267 18.37 -0.32 -4.60
C LYS A 267 17.80 0.91 -3.91
N ALA A 268 18.56 1.98 -3.85
CA ALA A 268 18.12 3.25 -3.27
C ALA A 268 16.89 3.82 -4.02
N ILE A 269 16.84 3.71 -5.34
CA ILE A 269 15.70 4.14 -6.15
C ILE A 269 14.42 3.34 -5.79
N VAL A 270 14.53 2.03 -5.66
CA VAL A 270 13.37 1.19 -5.26
C VAL A 270 12.88 1.55 -3.86
N GLU A 271 13.78 1.70 -2.89
CA GLU A 271 13.43 2.12 -1.53
C GLU A 271 12.73 3.49 -1.51
N LEU A 272 13.29 4.47 -2.22
CA LEU A 272 12.73 5.83 -2.29
C LEU A 272 11.36 5.85 -3.01
N ALA A 273 11.16 5.04 -4.05
CA ALA A 273 9.88 4.93 -4.73
C ALA A 273 8.79 4.36 -3.81
N CYS A 274 9.11 3.30 -3.06
CA CYS A 274 8.21 2.73 -2.05
C CYS A 274 7.89 3.76 -0.96
N MET A 275 8.91 4.41 -0.39
CA MET A 275 8.74 5.44 0.65
C MET A 275 7.92 6.63 0.16
N SER A 276 8.15 7.09 -1.07
CA SER A 276 7.36 8.19 -1.67
C SER A 276 5.90 7.83 -1.80
N THR A 277 5.58 6.61 -2.27
CA THR A 277 4.21 6.13 -2.36
C THR A 277 3.56 5.98 -0.98
N ASN A 278 4.33 5.51 0.01
CA ASN A 278 3.87 5.36 1.39
C ASN A 278 3.51 6.71 2.06
N VAL A 279 4.09 7.81 1.60
CA VAL A 279 3.77 9.18 2.06
C VAL A 279 2.63 9.80 1.27
N GLU A 280 2.58 9.59 -0.05
CA GLU A 280 1.59 10.22 -0.93
C GLU A 280 0.21 9.58 -0.82
N MET A 281 0.14 8.25 -0.69
CA MET A 281 -1.14 7.54 -0.64
C MET A 281 -2.04 8.00 0.52
N PRO A 282 -1.58 8.21 1.76
CA PRO A 282 -2.41 8.79 2.82
C PRO A 282 -2.93 10.19 2.51
N ALA A 283 -2.15 11.00 1.78
CA ALA A 283 -2.59 12.33 1.37
C ALA A 283 -3.69 12.25 0.30
N ASP A 284 -3.57 11.30 -0.67
CA ASP A 284 -4.62 11.02 -1.65
C ASP A 284 -5.91 10.56 -0.96
N TYR A 285 -5.81 9.64 0.02
CA TYR A 285 -6.97 9.20 0.80
C TYR A 285 -7.58 10.33 1.62
N ALA A 286 -6.78 11.15 2.29
CA ALA A 286 -7.29 12.27 3.07
C ALA A 286 -8.07 13.27 2.19
N HIS A 287 -7.54 13.58 1.00
CA HIS A 287 -8.19 14.43 0.03
C HIS A 287 -9.46 13.79 -0.55
N GLY A 288 -9.35 12.57 -1.06
CA GLY A 288 -10.45 11.86 -1.70
C GLY A 288 -11.59 11.55 -0.74
N ASN A 289 -11.29 11.11 0.49
CA ASN A 289 -12.29 10.83 1.51
C ASN A 289 -13.08 12.08 1.93
N ALA A 290 -12.42 13.24 2.03
CA ALA A 290 -13.09 14.51 2.37
C ALA A 290 -14.16 14.88 1.32
N ILE A 291 -13.83 14.73 0.04
CA ILE A 291 -14.76 15.02 -1.07
C ILE A 291 -15.87 13.97 -1.13
N ALA A 292 -15.52 12.68 -1.05
CA ALA A 292 -16.45 11.58 -1.16
C ALA A 292 -17.44 11.53 0.02
N LEU A 293 -17.01 11.93 1.22
CA LEU A 293 -17.89 12.01 2.38
C LEU A 293 -19.04 13.01 2.17
N GLU A 294 -18.77 14.15 1.54
CA GLU A 294 -19.83 15.13 1.24
C GLU A 294 -20.84 14.57 0.23
N GLN A 295 -20.39 13.74 -0.73
CA GLN A 295 -21.29 13.04 -1.64
C GLN A 295 -22.18 12.04 -0.89
N LEU A 296 -21.61 11.27 0.05
CA LEU A 296 -22.37 10.31 0.85
C LEU A 296 -23.37 10.99 1.80
N LYS A 297 -23.01 12.15 2.37
CA LYS A 297 -23.94 12.95 3.20
C LYS A 297 -25.13 13.50 2.40
N ALA A 298 -24.92 13.79 1.12
CA ALA A 298 -25.98 14.25 0.22
C ALA A 298 -26.86 13.09 -0.31
N ASP A 299 -26.41 11.84 -0.22
CA ASP A 299 -27.14 10.65 -0.65
C ASP A 299 -28.13 10.21 0.44
N THR A 300 -29.43 10.49 0.23
CA THR A 300 -30.48 10.17 1.18
C THR A 300 -30.73 8.67 1.38
N SER A 301 -30.14 7.81 0.55
CA SER A 301 -30.21 6.36 0.69
C SER A 301 -29.17 5.81 1.67
N VAL A 302 -28.16 6.62 2.05
CA VAL A 302 -27.08 6.25 2.95
C VAL A 302 -27.33 6.81 4.36
N GLU A 303 -27.17 5.99 5.35
CA GLU A 303 -27.21 6.41 6.76
C GLU A 303 -25.85 6.22 7.43
N LEU A 304 -25.19 7.34 7.73
CA LEU A 304 -23.97 7.35 8.53
C LEU A 304 -24.30 7.03 9.99
N ARG A 305 -23.64 6.04 10.56
CA ARG A 305 -23.88 5.53 11.91
C ARG A 305 -22.58 5.41 12.71
N LYS A 306 -22.62 5.87 13.97
CA LYS A 306 -21.57 5.53 14.92
C LYS A 306 -21.85 4.14 15.50
N PHE A 307 -20.85 3.29 15.62
CA PHE A 307 -21.00 2.05 16.41
C PHE A 307 -21.35 2.39 17.87
N PRO A 308 -22.26 1.62 18.50
CA PRO A 308 -22.50 1.72 19.93
C PRO A 308 -21.21 1.51 20.73
N ASP A 309 -21.07 2.24 21.83
CA ASP A 309 -19.86 2.18 22.65
C ASP A 309 -19.61 0.80 23.26
N ASP A 310 -20.67 0.08 23.65
CA ASP A 310 -20.59 -1.31 24.15
C ASP A 310 -20.07 -2.29 23.07
N VAL A 311 -20.45 -2.11 21.81
CA VAL A 311 -19.90 -2.87 20.68
C VAL A 311 -18.41 -2.62 20.53
N ILE A 312 -17.98 -1.36 20.54
CA ILE A 312 -16.57 -0.98 20.44
C ILE A 312 -15.76 -1.54 21.61
N ASP A 313 -16.29 -1.44 22.84
CA ASP A 313 -15.60 -1.95 24.03
C ASP A 313 -15.48 -3.48 24.01
N ARG A 314 -16.53 -4.17 23.53
CA ARG A 314 -16.48 -5.63 23.37
C ARG A 314 -15.45 -6.06 22.32
N LEU A 315 -15.42 -5.42 21.16
CA LEU A 315 -14.44 -5.69 20.10
C LEU A 315 -13.01 -5.41 20.57
N ARG A 316 -12.80 -4.32 21.32
CA ARG A 316 -11.49 -3.99 21.92
C ARG A 316 -11.04 -5.05 22.93
N SER A 317 -11.94 -5.54 23.78
CA SER A 317 -11.62 -6.62 24.71
C SER A 317 -11.21 -7.90 23.99
N ILE A 318 -11.98 -8.32 23.00
CA ILE A 318 -11.69 -9.51 22.19
C ILE A 318 -10.35 -9.36 21.44
N THR A 319 -10.06 -8.16 20.94
CA THR A 319 -8.77 -7.91 20.25
C THR A 319 -7.58 -8.23 21.12
N ARG A 320 -7.59 -7.82 22.41
CA ARG A 320 -6.51 -8.12 23.34
C ARG A 320 -6.30 -9.63 23.50
N ASP A 321 -7.38 -10.38 23.62
CA ASP A 321 -7.33 -11.84 23.78
C ASP A 321 -6.75 -12.50 22.49
N VAL A 322 -7.21 -12.05 21.31
CA VAL A 322 -6.73 -12.57 20.01
C VAL A 322 -5.25 -12.31 19.82
N VAL A 323 -4.79 -11.11 20.10
CA VAL A 323 -3.39 -10.72 19.96
C VAL A 323 -2.51 -11.49 20.96
N ALA A 324 -2.91 -11.58 22.24
CA ALA A 324 -2.19 -12.33 23.23
C ALA A 324 -2.04 -13.83 22.88
N GLU A 325 -3.08 -14.44 22.33
CA GLU A 325 -3.02 -15.83 21.88
C GLU A 325 -2.13 -16.02 20.64
N LEU A 326 -2.13 -15.07 19.70
CA LEU A 326 -1.23 -15.09 18.55
C LEU A 326 0.22 -15.10 19.03
N SER A 327 0.56 -14.22 19.93
CA SER A 327 1.92 -14.13 20.51
C SER A 327 2.31 -15.33 21.35
N ALA A 328 1.36 -15.95 22.06
CA ALA A 328 1.63 -17.14 22.85
C ALA A 328 2.02 -18.36 22.00
N ARG A 329 1.54 -18.45 20.77
CA ARG A 329 1.78 -19.60 19.87
C ARG A 329 2.90 -19.39 18.85
N ASP A 330 3.31 -18.13 18.61
CA ASP A 330 4.32 -17.76 17.62
C ASP A 330 5.39 -16.85 18.24
N PRO A 331 6.64 -17.34 18.43
CA PRO A 331 7.72 -16.55 18.99
C PRO A 331 8.08 -15.30 18.18
N ALA A 332 7.90 -15.31 16.86
CA ALA A 332 8.11 -14.12 16.02
C ALA A 332 7.01 -13.09 16.31
N ALA A 333 5.75 -13.52 16.37
CA ALA A 333 4.64 -12.67 16.79
C ALA A 333 4.85 -12.05 18.16
N ALA A 334 5.31 -12.83 19.14
CA ALA A 334 5.59 -12.33 20.51
C ALA A 334 6.65 -11.21 20.52
N ARG A 335 7.71 -11.36 19.71
CA ARG A 335 8.77 -10.36 19.59
C ARG A 335 8.28 -9.09 18.92
N ILE A 336 7.50 -9.23 17.86
CA ILE A 336 6.91 -8.13 17.10
C ILE A 336 5.88 -7.39 17.97
N GLU A 337 4.97 -8.11 18.62
CA GLU A 337 3.97 -7.57 19.55
C GLU A 337 4.62 -6.69 20.63
N LYS A 338 5.65 -7.22 21.29
CA LYS A 338 6.38 -6.48 22.32
C LYS A 338 6.93 -5.15 21.82
N SER A 339 7.51 -5.13 20.62
CA SER A 339 8.01 -3.90 20.01
C SER A 339 6.86 -2.95 19.63
N TYR A 340 5.81 -3.50 19.01
CA TYR A 340 4.64 -2.76 18.54
C TYR A 340 3.95 -2.02 19.70
N TYR A 341 3.57 -2.74 20.78
CA TYR A 341 2.85 -2.11 21.89
C TYR A 341 3.73 -1.23 22.75
N ALA A 342 5.02 -1.55 22.93
CA ALA A 342 5.95 -0.64 23.61
C ALA A 342 6.09 0.71 22.88
N PHE A 343 5.96 0.73 21.56
CA PHE A 343 5.93 1.96 20.77
C PHE A 343 4.55 2.62 20.84
N LEU A 344 3.48 1.87 20.62
CA LEU A 344 2.11 2.38 20.67
C LEU A 344 1.79 3.13 21.98
N ASP A 345 2.18 2.56 23.13
CA ASP A 345 1.94 3.20 24.43
C ASP A 345 2.59 4.59 24.54
N LYS A 346 3.82 4.73 24.02
CA LYS A 346 4.54 6.01 24.00
C LYS A 346 3.93 6.98 22.99
N SER A 347 3.61 6.49 21.80
CA SER A 347 3.03 7.29 20.73
C SER A 347 1.64 7.79 21.10
N ALA A 348 0.77 6.92 21.63
CA ALA A 348 -0.57 7.28 22.06
C ALA A 348 -0.56 8.35 23.16
N ALA A 349 0.39 8.29 24.10
CA ALA A 349 0.55 9.32 25.12
C ALA A 349 0.86 10.70 24.52
N ASN A 350 1.73 10.75 23.50
CA ASN A 350 2.04 11.99 22.77
C ASN A 350 0.85 12.46 21.94
N GLN A 351 0.19 11.56 21.19
CA GLN A 351 -0.93 11.89 20.32
C GLN A 351 -2.09 12.54 21.08
N ARG A 352 -2.38 12.08 22.30
CA ARG A 352 -3.44 12.65 23.15
C ARG A 352 -3.24 14.14 23.46
N ILE A 353 -2.01 14.57 23.69
CA ILE A 353 -1.67 15.97 24.05
C ILE A 353 -1.26 16.82 22.84
N SER A 354 -1.13 16.24 21.67
CA SER A 354 -0.78 16.92 20.41
C SER A 354 -1.95 16.91 19.42
N GLU A 355 -1.97 15.98 18.50
CA GLU A 355 -2.93 15.98 17.40
C GLU A 355 -4.38 15.82 17.84
N GLN A 356 -4.65 14.92 18.78
CA GLN A 356 -6.00 14.72 19.30
C GLN A 356 -6.50 15.98 19.99
N ALA A 357 -5.69 16.55 20.91
CA ALA A 357 -6.05 17.79 21.60
C ALA A 357 -6.25 18.96 20.63
N TYR A 358 -5.44 19.04 19.55
CA TYR A 358 -5.62 20.05 18.51
C TYR A 358 -6.91 19.84 17.73
N LEU A 359 -7.23 18.60 17.33
CA LEU A 359 -8.46 18.28 16.61
C LEU A 359 -9.71 18.60 17.43
N GLU A 360 -9.65 18.35 18.75
CA GLU A 360 -10.75 18.68 19.68
C GLU A 360 -10.89 20.20 19.93
N ALA A 361 -9.82 20.98 19.73
CA ALA A 361 -9.81 22.41 19.94
C ALA A 361 -10.20 23.23 18.70
N ARG A 362 -10.25 22.66 17.51
CA ARG A 362 -10.61 23.35 16.27
C ARG A 362 -12.06 23.11 15.87
#